data_39fbddb951057fe124cc48ef9c13c9f3
#
_entry.id   39fbddb951057fe124cc48ef9c13c9f3
#
_cell.length_a   1.000
_cell.length_b   1.000
_cell.length_c   1.000
_cell.angle_alpha   90.00
_cell.angle_beta   90.00
_cell.angle_gamma   90.00
#
_symmetry.space_group_name_H-M   'P 1'
#
loop_
_entity.id
_entity.type
_entity.pdbx_description
1 polymer ?
#
loop_
_entity_poly.entity_id
_entity_poly.type
_entity_poly.pdbx_seq_one_letter_code
_entity_poly.pdbx_strand_id
1 'polypeptide(L)'
;MTSFPRFLAAASVALLAFAAPQTSRADEFSAPQRSEVERIVREYLIAHPEVLQEAMTELEKRQSVADIEKHKAAVKQYSQALFSSPRQVVLGNPSGNVTFVEFFDYNCGYCKRAMDDMLTLLKNDPKLKVVLKEFPVLGPGSVEAARVAVAVRMQDKTGKKYLEFHQKLLGGRGQADKAHALAVAKDIGLDMGRLDKDMESPEVKATLEESFKLAEALGLNGTPSYVIGDDVVIGAVGLDALKEKVNTSRCGKPSC
;
A
#
# COMPACT_ATOMS: atom_id res chain seq x y z
N MET A 1 48.26 -1.38 98.59
CA MET A 1 49.35 -1.99 97.89
C MET A 1 48.84 -3.15 97.12
N THR A 2 48.41 -2.95 95.90
CA THR A 2 48.11 -4.04 94.92
C THR A 2 48.16 -3.43 93.55
N SER A 3 49.11 -3.87 92.77
CA SER A 3 49.43 -3.49 91.43
C SER A 3 48.50 -4.18 90.44
N PHE A 4 47.88 -3.44 89.53
CA PHE A 4 47.09 -3.97 88.40
C PHE A 4 47.88 -3.79 87.11
N PRO A 5 48.02 -4.85 86.27
CA PRO A 5 48.66 -4.70 84.98
C PRO A 5 47.67 -4.23 83.91
N ARG A 6 48.13 -3.30 83.06
CA ARG A 6 47.45 -2.81 81.88
C ARG A 6 47.55 -3.82 80.74
N PHE A 7 46.38 -4.32 80.25
CA PHE A 7 46.33 -5.05 79.03
C PHE A 7 46.16 -4.08 77.83
N LEU A 8 47.13 -4.08 76.90
CA LEU A 8 47.04 -3.46 75.60
C LEU A 8 46.26 -4.39 74.70
N ALA A 9 45.07 -3.94 74.26
CA ALA A 9 44.33 -4.58 73.19
C ALA A 9 44.78 -4.04 71.83
N ALA A 10 45.45 -4.86 71.03
CA ALA A 10 45.77 -4.57 69.62
C ALA A 10 44.55 -4.77 68.76
N ALA A 11 43.97 -3.70 68.22
CA ALA A 11 42.90 -3.74 67.22
C ALA A 11 43.47 -3.99 65.83
N SER A 12 43.26 -5.20 65.30
CA SER A 12 43.62 -5.54 63.92
C SER A 12 42.52 -5.01 62.99
N VAL A 13 42.81 -3.96 62.23
CA VAL A 13 41.92 -3.46 61.13
C VAL A 13 42.18 -4.33 59.95
N ALA A 14 41.19 -5.21 59.64
CA ALA A 14 41.09 -5.97 58.37
C ALA A 14 40.65 -5.04 57.26
N LEU A 15 41.53 -4.66 56.33
CA LEU A 15 41.15 -4.01 55.05
C LEU A 15 40.47 -5.04 54.14
N LEU A 16 39.13 -4.95 54.04
CA LEU A 16 38.38 -5.60 53.00
C LEU A 16 38.58 -4.81 51.68
N ALA A 17 39.41 -5.35 50.78
CA ALA A 17 39.56 -4.85 49.43
C ALA A 17 38.27 -5.21 48.66
N PHE A 18 37.39 -4.22 48.43
CA PHE A 18 36.29 -4.35 47.49
C PHE A 18 36.87 -4.43 46.08
N ALA A 19 36.90 -5.63 45.50
CA ALA A 19 37.12 -5.82 44.08
C ALA A 19 35.87 -5.32 43.33
N ALA A 20 35.96 -4.08 42.80
CA ALA A 20 34.92 -3.60 41.85
C ALA A 20 34.90 -4.50 40.63
N PRO A 21 33.71 -4.91 40.13
CA PRO A 21 33.63 -5.66 38.88
C PRO A 21 34.19 -4.79 37.75
N GLN A 22 35.31 -5.21 37.18
CA GLN A 22 35.82 -4.64 35.94
C GLN A 22 34.79 -4.95 34.85
N THR A 23 33.96 -3.95 34.50
CA THR A 23 33.19 -4.00 33.27
C THR A 23 34.18 -4.08 32.13
N SER A 24 34.28 -5.26 31.54
CA SER A 24 35.01 -5.47 30.29
C SER A 24 34.40 -4.52 29.26
N ARG A 25 34.99 -3.35 29.07
CA ARG A 25 34.75 -2.55 27.88
C ARG A 25 35.26 -3.38 26.73
N ALA A 26 34.37 -3.73 25.79
CA ALA A 26 34.81 -4.26 24.51
C ALA A 26 35.85 -3.29 23.97
N ASP A 27 37.10 -3.78 23.81
CA ASP A 27 38.22 -2.95 23.38
C ASP A 27 37.85 -2.26 22.07
N GLU A 28 37.69 -0.94 22.09
CA GLU A 28 37.54 -0.18 20.88
C GLU A 28 38.82 -0.36 20.07
N PHE A 29 38.69 -0.74 18.79
CA PHE A 29 39.81 -0.84 17.89
C PHE A 29 40.64 0.44 17.94
N SER A 30 41.96 0.30 18.12
CA SER A 30 42.87 1.42 17.99
C SER A 30 42.78 2.04 16.59
N ALA A 31 43.15 3.30 16.43
CA ALA A 31 43.06 3.97 15.12
C ALA A 31 43.80 3.20 14.00
N PRO A 32 45.00 2.61 14.20
CA PRO A 32 45.66 1.76 13.21
C PRO A 32 44.87 0.49 12.88
N GLN A 33 44.28 -0.16 13.88
CA GLN A 33 43.43 -1.36 13.64
C GLN A 33 42.19 -1.05 12.87
N ARG A 34 41.54 0.08 13.16
CA ARG A 34 40.36 0.55 12.41
C ARG A 34 40.71 0.80 10.94
N SER A 35 41.79 1.52 10.67
CA SER A 35 42.26 1.80 9.31
C SER A 35 42.59 0.53 8.54
N GLU A 36 43.18 -0.46 9.20
CA GLU A 36 43.49 -1.76 8.56
C GLU A 36 42.22 -2.55 8.25
N VAL A 37 41.22 -2.58 9.13
CA VAL A 37 39.92 -3.19 8.85
C VAL A 37 39.23 -2.52 7.67
N GLU A 38 39.19 -1.19 7.63
CA GLU A 38 38.62 -0.41 6.52
C GLU A 38 39.30 -0.75 5.18
N ARG A 39 40.63 -0.86 5.19
CA ARG A 39 41.41 -1.25 4.01
C ARG A 39 41.05 -2.66 3.54
N ILE A 40 41.03 -3.62 4.45
CA ILE A 40 40.68 -5.03 4.14
C ILE A 40 39.26 -5.13 3.58
N VAL A 41 38.27 -4.48 4.22
CA VAL A 41 36.89 -4.48 3.78
C VAL A 41 36.77 -3.89 2.38
N ARG A 42 37.43 -2.74 2.13
CA ARG A 42 37.41 -2.09 0.82
C ARG A 42 38.01 -2.99 -0.25
N GLU A 43 39.22 -3.54 -0.02
CA GLU A 43 39.89 -4.40 -0.98
C GLU A 43 39.09 -5.67 -1.27
N TYR A 44 38.51 -6.29 -0.25
CA TYR A 44 37.69 -7.47 -0.39
C TYR A 44 36.42 -7.20 -1.23
N LEU A 45 35.70 -6.11 -0.95
CA LEU A 45 34.48 -5.77 -1.69
C LEU A 45 34.78 -5.37 -3.14
N ILE A 46 35.96 -4.78 -3.42
CA ILE A 46 36.38 -4.47 -4.80
C ILE A 46 36.80 -5.74 -5.53
N ALA A 47 37.48 -6.67 -4.86
CA ALA A 47 37.88 -7.95 -5.43
C ALA A 47 36.70 -8.92 -5.60
N HIS A 48 35.66 -8.78 -4.78
CA HIS A 48 34.47 -9.64 -4.72
C HIS A 48 33.18 -8.82 -4.78
N PRO A 49 32.87 -8.13 -5.89
CA PRO A 49 31.67 -7.30 -6.02
C PRO A 49 30.37 -8.11 -5.94
N GLU A 50 30.41 -9.42 -6.21
CA GLU A 50 29.29 -10.34 -6.07
C GLU A 50 28.71 -10.37 -4.64
N VAL A 51 29.54 -10.13 -3.60
CA VAL A 51 29.08 -10.07 -2.22
C VAL A 51 28.09 -8.92 -1.99
N LEU A 52 28.32 -7.78 -2.64
CA LEU A 52 27.37 -6.66 -2.59
C LEU A 52 26.05 -7.03 -3.30
N GLN A 53 26.14 -7.71 -4.44
CA GLN A 53 24.96 -8.17 -5.18
C GLN A 53 24.14 -9.16 -4.33
N GLU A 54 24.79 -10.13 -3.69
CA GLU A 54 24.14 -11.09 -2.78
C GLU A 54 23.47 -10.38 -1.60
N ALA A 55 24.17 -9.43 -0.98
CA ALA A 55 23.64 -8.65 0.12
C ALA A 55 22.42 -7.81 -0.29
N MET A 56 22.43 -7.19 -1.48
CA MET A 56 21.29 -6.45 -2.03
C MET A 56 20.10 -7.36 -2.30
N THR A 57 20.33 -8.53 -2.91
CA THR A 57 19.27 -9.52 -3.16
C THR A 57 18.62 -10.01 -1.87
N GLU A 58 19.41 -10.28 -0.83
CA GLU A 58 18.88 -10.70 0.47
C GLU A 58 18.11 -9.56 1.16
N LEU A 59 18.57 -8.30 1.03
CA LEU A 59 17.87 -7.13 1.54
C LEU A 59 16.51 -6.95 0.85
N GLU A 60 16.47 -7.00 -0.48
CA GLU A 60 15.25 -6.92 -1.28
C GLU A 60 14.25 -8.01 -0.89
N LYS A 61 14.74 -9.25 -0.71
CA LYS A 61 13.90 -10.37 -0.26
C LYS A 61 13.29 -10.10 1.13
N ARG A 62 14.08 -9.62 2.08
CA ARG A 62 13.57 -9.28 3.43
C ARG A 62 12.58 -8.15 3.40
N GLN A 63 12.83 -7.10 2.59
CA GLN A 63 11.89 -6.00 2.40
C GLN A 63 10.59 -6.48 1.79
N SER A 64 10.65 -7.31 0.72
CA SER A 64 9.45 -7.86 0.08
C SER A 64 8.59 -8.67 1.05
N VAL A 65 9.20 -9.51 1.90
CA VAL A 65 8.45 -10.27 2.93
C VAL A 65 7.80 -9.33 3.94
N ALA A 66 8.53 -8.32 4.41
CA ALA A 66 7.99 -7.35 5.37
C ALA A 66 6.83 -6.52 4.76
N ASP A 67 6.95 -6.14 3.49
CA ASP A 67 5.90 -5.40 2.78
C ASP A 67 4.64 -6.26 2.57
N ILE A 68 4.79 -7.55 2.22
CA ILE A 68 3.67 -8.49 2.11
C ILE A 68 2.90 -8.58 3.44
N GLU A 69 3.59 -8.76 4.55
CA GLU A 69 2.94 -8.85 5.86
C GLU A 69 2.27 -7.53 6.27
N LYS A 70 2.91 -6.39 5.97
CA LYS A 70 2.33 -5.06 6.18
C LYS A 70 1.05 -4.89 5.35
N HIS A 71 1.08 -5.27 4.06
CA HIS A 71 -0.09 -5.19 3.18
C HIS A 71 -1.23 -6.07 3.70
N LYS A 72 -0.98 -7.33 4.06
CA LYS A 72 -2.00 -8.22 4.63
C LYS A 72 -2.63 -7.65 5.91
N ALA A 73 -1.80 -7.10 6.80
CA ALA A 73 -2.30 -6.46 8.02
C ALA A 73 -3.19 -5.25 7.71
N ALA A 74 -2.80 -4.41 6.75
CA ALA A 74 -3.58 -3.26 6.32
C ALA A 74 -4.89 -3.68 5.63
N VAL A 75 -4.86 -4.66 4.72
CA VAL A 75 -6.07 -5.20 4.08
C VAL A 75 -7.04 -5.74 5.12
N LYS A 76 -6.57 -6.50 6.10
CA LYS A 76 -7.39 -7.02 7.20
C LYS A 76 -8.02 -5.89 8.03
N GLN A 77 -7.22 -4.90 8.41
CA GLN A 77 -7.66 -3.75 9.21
C GLN A 77 -8.73 -2.92 8.50
N TYR A 78 -8.59 -2.72 7.19
CA TYR A 78 -9.46 -1.87 6.37
C TYR A 78 -10.46 -2.66 5.52
N SER A 79 -10.65 -3.95 5.77
CA SER A 79 -11.46 -4.86 4.94
C SER A 79 -12.88 -4.35 4.68
N GLN A 80 -13.55 -3.78 5.69
CA GLN A 80 -14.88 -3.20 5.55
C GLN A 80 -14.89 -2.03 4.54
N ALA A 81 -13.93 -1.12 4.65
CA ALA A 81 -13.83 0.04 3.75
C ALA A 81 -13.35 -0.36 2.35
N LEU A 82 -12.51 -1.41 2.23
CA LEU A 82 -12.04 -1.92 0.95
C LEU A 82 -13.14 -2.67 0.18
N PHE A 83 -13.88 -3.54 0.84
CA PHE A 83 -14.72 -4.52 0.16
C PHE A 83 -16.22 -4.24 0.29
N SER A 84 -16.65 -3.42 1.25
CA SER A 84 -18.07 -3.25 1.59
C SER A 84 -18.47 -1.82 1.92
N SER A 85 -17.66 -0.82 1.54
CA SER A 85 -18.01 0.59 1.73
C SER A 85 -19.26 0.96 0.92
N PRO A 86 -20.18 1.77 1.46
CA PRO A 86 -21.27 2.36 0.69
C PRO A 86 -20.77 3.42 -0.31
N ARG A 87 -19.50 3.84 -0.21
CA ARG A 87 -18.86 4.89 -1.02
C ARG A 87 -18.07 4.34 -2.21
N GLN A 88 -18.39 3.15 -2.68
CA GLN A 88 -17.69 2.50 -3.79
C GLN A 88 -18.65 2.17 -4.93
N VAL A 89 -18.08 1.97 -6.11
CA VAL A 89 -18.80 1.37 -7.22
C VAL A 89 -18.56 -0.13 -7.19
N VAL A 90 -19.65 -0.89 -7.34
CA VAL A 90 -19.58 -2.35 -7.46
C VAL A 90 -20.03 -2.75 -8.85
N LEU A 91 -19.17 -3.49 -9.56
CA LEU A 91 -19.43 -4.06 -10.87
C LEU A 91 -19.37 -5.58 -10.80
N GLY A 92 -19.96 -6.25 -11.78
CA GLY A 92 -20.01 -7.71 -11.84
C GLY A 92 -20.96 -8.29 -10.81
N ASN A 93 -20.53 -9.31 -10.08
CA ASN A 93 -21.38 -10.02 -9.13
C ASN A 93 -21.20 -9.47 -7.70
N PRO A 94 -22.18 -8.75 -7.12
CA PRO A 94 -22.08 -8.24 -5.75
C PRO A 94 -21.85 -9.33 -4.69
N SER A 95 -22.28 -10.56 -4.98
CA SER A 95 -22.08 -11.74 -4.14
C SER A 95 -20.94 -12.64 -4.63
N GLY A 96 -20.04 -12.08 -5.45
CA GLY A 96 -18.88 -12.81 -5.99
C GLY A 96 -17.96 -13.33 -4.89
N ASN A 97 -17.36 -14.49 -5.17
CA ASN A 97 -16.49 -15.16 -4.19
C ASN A 97 -15.05 -14.61 -4.14
N VAL A 98 -14.69 -13.72 -5.06
CA VAL A 98 -13.47 -12.93 -5.04
C VAL A 98 -13.85 -11.47 -5.27
N THR A 99 -13.27 -10.59 -4.48
CA THR A 99 -13.37 -9.14 -4.71
C THR A 99 -12.05 -8.60 -5.25
N PHE A 100 -12.15 -7.94 -6.40
CA PHE A 100 -11.07 -7.24 -7.08
C PHE A 100 -11.31 -5.74 -6.87
N VAL A 101 -10.46 -5.08 -6.10
CA VAL A 101 -10.52 -3.62 -5.87
C VAL A 101 -9.49 -2.95 -6.76
N GLU A 102 -9.90 -1.94 -7.52
CA GLU A 102 -8.99 -1.12 -8.33
C GLU A 102 -9.01 0.33 -7.87
N PHE A 103 -7.83 0.87 -7.59
CA PHE A 103 -7.57 2.30 -7.37
C PHE A 103 -7.06 2.89 -8.68
N PHE A 104 -7.78 3.87 -9.23
CA PHE A 104 -7.50 4.40 -10.56
C PHE A 104 -7.59 5.93 -10.62
N ASP A 105 -7.05 6.49 -11.71
CA ASP A 105 -7.12 7.93 -12.04
C ASP A 105 -7.51 8.08 -13.52
N TYR A 106 -8.44 8.98 -13.82
CA TYR A 106 -8.94 9.19 -15.19
C TYR A 106 -7.90 9.75 -16.17
N ASN A 107 -6.83 10.37 -15.67
CA ASN A 107 -5.71 10.87 -16.49
C ASN A 107 -4.55 9.86 -16.58
N CYS A 108 -4.69 8.67 -16.00
CA CYS A 108 -3.65 7.66 -16.00
C CYS A 108 -3.69 6.82 -17.29
N GLY A 109 -2.67 6.97 -18.14
CA GLY A 109 -2.54 6.17 -19.37
C GLY A 109 -2.41 4.67 -19.12
N TYR A 110 -1.88 4.24 -17.97
CA TYR A 110 -1.84 2.84 -17.57
C TYR A 110 -3.21 2.32 -17.13
N CYS A 111 -4.03 3.14 -16.44
CA CYS A 111 -5.41 2.79 -16.10
C CYS A 111 -6.28 2.61 -17.34
N LYS A 112 -6.07 3.44 -18.37
CA LYS A 112 -6.76 3.30 -19.65
C LYS A 112 -6.51 1.91 -20.29
N ARG A 113 -5.26 1.41 -20.24
CA ARG A 113 -4.93 0.07 -20.73
C ARG A 113 -5.49 -1.04 -19.81
N ALA A 114 -5.39 -0.83 -18.51
CA ALA A 114 -5.88 -1.77 -17.50
C ALA A 114 -7.40 -1.95 -17.51
N MET A 115 -8.15 -0.97 -18.01
CA MET A 115 -9.60 -1.06 -18.16
C MET A 115 -10.01 -2.25 -19.03
N ASP A 116 -9.29 -2.52 -20.12
CA ASP A 116 -9.60 -3.65 -21.01
C ASP A 116 -9.36 -5.00 -20.29
N ASP A 117 -8.34 -5.07 -19.44
CA ASP A 117 -8.05 -6.25 -18.60
C ASP A 117 -9.18 -6.49 -17.60
N MET A 118 -9.61 -5.43 -16.89
CA MET A 118 -10.72 -5.49 -15.93
C MET A 118 -12.05 -5.89 -16.61
N LEU A 119 -12.37 -5.33 -17.77
CA LEU A 119 -13.56 -5.68 -18.52
C LEU A 119 -13.53 -7.14 -19.01
N THR A 120 -12.34 -7.62 -19.41
CA THR A 120 -12.14 -9.02 -19.81
C THR A 120 -12.34 -9.97 -18.63
N LEU A 121 -11.82 -9.63 -17.43
CA LEU A 121 -12.07 -10.41 -16.22
C LEU A 121 -13.55 -10.46 -15.88
N LEU A 122 -14.25 -9.31 -15.89
CA LEU A 122 -15.70 -9.24 -15.63
C LEU A 122 -16.51 -10.09 -16.59
N LYS A 123 -16.15 -10.08 -17.87
CA LYS A 123 -16.85 -10.85 -18.92
C LYS A 123 -16.69 -12.36 -18.75
N ASN A 124 -15.48 -12.78 -18.33
CA ASN A 124 -15.11 -14.20 -18.30
C ASN A 124 -15.34 -14.86 -16.93
N ASP A 125 -15.58 -14.08 -15.88
CA ASP A 125 -15.74 -14.57 -14.52
C ASP A 125 -17.04 -14.07 -13.87
N PRO A 126 -18.16 -14.79 -13.99
CA PRO A 126 -19.44 -14.41 -13.40
C PRO A 126 -19.46 -14.45 -11.86
N LYS A 127 -18.39 -14.95 -11.22
CA LYS A 127 -18.22 -14.99 -9.77
C LYS A 127 -17.29 -13.90 -9.25
N LEU A 128 -16.85 -12.99 -10.12
CA LEU A 128 -15.99 -11.86 -9.75
C LEU A 128 -16.84 -10.66 -9.32
N LYS A 129 -16.49 -10.06 -8.19
CA LYS A 129 -16.94 -8.74 -7.77
C LYS A 129 -15.81 -7.76 -8.01
N VAL A 130 -16.06 -6.69 -8.76
CA VAL A 130 -15.11 -5.58 -8.95
C VAL A 130 -15.57 -4.38 -8.15
N VAL A 131 -14.65 -3.75 -7.46
CA VAL A 131 -14.84 -2.50 -6.71
C VAL A 131 -13.92 -1.45 -7.30
N LEU A 132 -14.47 -0.31 -7.71
CA LEU A 132 -13.70 0.82 -8.20
C LEU A 132 -13.58 1.89 -7.12
N LYS A 133 -12.36 2.40 -6.92
CA LYS A 133 -11.99 3.45 -5.97
C LYS A 133 -11.32 4.61 -6.70
N GLU A 134 -11.93 5.78 -6.64
CA GLU A 134 -11.34 7.02 -7.18
C GLU A 134 -10.05 7.37 -6.43
N PHE A 135 -8.93 7.43 -7.13
CA PHE A 135 -7.65 7.81 -6.56
C PHE A 135 -6.95 8.85 -7.45
N PRO A 136 -7.48 10.11 -7.48
CA PRO A 136 -7.02 11.16 -8.37
C PRO A 136 -5.70 11.77 -7.91
N VAL A 137 -4.57 11.24 -8.36
CA VAL A 137 -3.21 11.64 -7.97
C VAL A 137 -2.45 12.40 -9.06
N LEU A 138 -3.04 12.53 -10.27
CA LEU A 138 -2.37 13.13 -11.43
C LEU A 138 -2.74 14.60 -11.67
N GLY A 139 -3.11 15.30 -10.62
CA GLY A 139 -3.31 16.75 -10.64
C GLY A 139 -4.76 17.21 -10.53
N PRO A 140 -5.00 18.53 -10.63
CA PRO A 140 -6.31 19.14 -10.38
C PRO A 140 -7.43 18.59 -11.29
N GLY A 141 -7.14 18.39 -12.58
CA GLY A 141 -8.13 17.81 -13.52
C GLY A 141 -8.60 16.43 -13.09
N SER A 142 -7.72 15.58 -12.59
CA SER A 142 -8.08 14.25 -12.04
C SER A 142 -9.03 14.37 -10.86
N VAL A 143 -8.77 15.30 -9.94
CA VAL A 143 -9.63 15.56 -8.79
C VAL A 143 -11.02 16.04 -9.24
N GLU A 144 -11.08 16.94 -10.21
CA GLU A 144 -12.33 17.43 -10.79
C GLU A 144 -13.12 16.31 -11.46
N ALA A 145 -12.47 15.49 -12.28
CA ALA A 145 -13.11 14.33 -12.94
C ALA A 145 -13.63 13.32 -11.92
N ALA A 146 -12.85 12.99 -10.89
CA ALA A 146 -13.25 12.09 -9.81
C ALA A 146 -14.46 12.63 -9.01
N ARG A 147 -14.55 13.93 -8.76
CA ARG A 147 -15.73 14.55 -8.12
C ARG A 147 -17.00 14.33 -8.94
N VAL A 148 -16.91 14.52 -10.26
CA VAL A 148 -18.04 14.23 -11.17
C VAL A 148 -18.38 12.74 -11.14
N ALA A 149 -17.38 11.85 -11.18
CA ALA A 149 -17.59 10.40 -11.15
C ALA A 149 -18.32 9.94 -9.87
N VAL A 150 -17.94 10.49 -8.71
CA VAL A 150 -18.65 10.20 -7.45
C VAL A 150 -20.10 10.66 -7.52
N ALA A 151 -20.41 11.82 -8.09
CA ALA A 151 -21.76 12.31 -8.26
C ALA A 151 -22.55 11.42 -9.26
N VAL A 152 -21.91 10.91 -10.32
CA VAL A 152 -22.49 9.89 -11.23
C VAL A 152 -22.88 8.63 -10.45
N ARG A 153 -21.99 8.10 -9.59
CA ARG A 153 -22.30 6.96 -8.72
C ARG A 153 -23.52 7.21 -7.82
N MET A 154 -23.68 8.43 -7.31
CA MET A 154 -24.82 8.77 -6.44
C MET A 154 -26.17 8.70 -7.18
N GLN A 155 -26.17 8.85 -8.50
CA GLN A 155 -27.38 8.68 -9.34
C GLN A 155 -27.59 7.24 -9.79
N ASP A 156 -26.54 6.41 -9.82
CA ASP A 156 -26.63 5.05 -10.33
C ASP A 156 -26.52 4.00 -9.20
N LYS A 157 -27.62 3.32 -8.92
CA LYS A 157 -27.70 2.23 -7.94
C LYS A 157 -27.22 0.88 -8.48
N THR A 158 -27.06 0.77 -9.80
CA THR A 158 -26.78 -0.51 -10.49
C THR A 158 -25.34 -0.67 -10.94
N GLY A 159 -24.57 0.41 -10.97
CA GLY A 159 -23.22 0.46 -11.52
C GLY A 159 -23.17 0.49 -13.07
N LYS A 160 -24.32 0.35 -13.78
CA LYS A 160 -24.32 0.29 -15.24
C LYS A 160 -24.00 1.62 -15.89
N LYS A 161 -24.66 2.70 -15.46
CA LYS A 161 -24.37 4.05 -15.96
C LYS A 161 -22.99 4.52 -15.53
N TYR A 162 -22.57 4.16 -14.33
CA TYR A 162 -21.19 4.45 -13.88
C TYR A 162 -20.16 3.73 -14.76
N LEU A 163 -20.37 2.46 -15.08
CA LEU A 163 -19.47 1.72 -15.98
C LEU A 163 -19.40 2.38 -17.37
N GLU A 164 -20.54 2.78 -17.93
CA GLU A 164 -20.59 3.50 -19.21
C GLU A 164 -19.83 4.83 -19.13
N PHE A 165 -20.04 5.60 -18.06
CA PHE A 165 -19.30 6.83 -17.77
C PHE A 165 -17.79 6.56 -17.67
N HIS A 166 -17.41 5.57 -16.88
CA HIS A 166 -16.02 5.18 -16.66
C HIS A 166 -15.31 4.81 -17.98
N GLN A 167 -15.94 3.98 -18.80
CA GLN A 167 -15.40 3.58 -20.10
C GLN A 167 -15.24 4.77 -21.05
N LYS A 168 -16.25 5.64 -21.15
CA LYS A 168 -16.21 6.82 -22.03
C LYS A 168 -15.17 7.84 -21.58
N LEU A 169 -15.09 8.14 -20.27
CA LEU A 169 -14.17 9.14 -19.75
C LEU A 169 -12.74 8.65 -19.78
N LEU A 170 -12.47 7.47 -19.25
CA LEU A 170 -11.12 6.89 -19.20
C LEU A 170 -10.61 6.52 -20.59
N GLY A 171 -11.50 5.99 -21.46
CA GLY A 171 -11.22 5.66 -22.86
C GLY A 171 -11.10 6.88 -23.78
N GLY A 172 -11.56 8.05 -23.33
CA GLY A 172 -11.59 9.30 -24.10
C GLY A 172 -10.22 9.79 -24.55
N ARG A 173 -10.24 10.85 -25.40
CA ARG A 173 -9.02 11.57 -25.82
C ARG A 173 -8.91 12.87 -25.03
N GLY A 174 -7.68 13.30 -24.78
CA GLY A 174 -7.38 14.54 -24.03
C GLY A 174 -7.40 14.33 -22.53
N GLN A 175 -7.37 15.43 -21.80
CA GLN A 175 -7.36 15.44 -20.35
C GLN A 175 -8.77 15.24 -19.81
N ALA A 176 -8.93 14.36 -18.84
CA ALA A 176 -10.14 14.24 -18.05
C ALA A 176 -10.14 15.33 -16.98
N ASP A 177 -10.98 16.32 -17.17
CA ASP A 177 -11.26 17.43 -16.25
C ASP A 177 -12.77 17.51 -15.98
N LYS A 178 -13.20 18.53 -15.23
CA LYS A 178 -14.63 18.75 -14.94
C LYS A 178 -15.47 18.89 -16.21
N ALA A 179 -14.99 19.67 -17.21
CA ALA A 179 -15.76 19.94 -18.41
C ALA A 179 -15.97 18.67 -19.25
N HIS A 180 -14.92 17.89 -19.44
CA HIS A 180 -14.98 16.61 -20.16
C HIS A 180 -15.87 15.59 -19.40
N ALA A 181 -15.70 15.47 -18.09
CA ALA A 181 -16.52 14.57 -17.27
C ALA A 181 -18.01 14.94 -17.29
N LEU A 182 -18.36 16.23 -17.23
CA LEU A 182 -19.75 16.70 -17.36
C LEU A 182 -20.32 16.42 -18.76
N ALA A 183 -19.52 16.60 -19.82
CA ALA A 183 -19.94 16.28 -21.18
C ALA A 183 -20.29 14.79 -21.33
N VAL A 184 -19.44 13.89 -20.78
CA VAL A 184 -19.71 12.44 -20.76
C VAL A 184 -20.95 12.12 -19.94
N ALA A 185 -21.12 12.73 -18.76
CA ALA A 185 -22.30 12.52 -17.91
C ALA A 185 -23.61 12.90 -18.63
N LYS A 186 -23.59 14.03 -19.37
CA LYS A 186 -24.70 14.47 -20.20
C LYS A 186 -24.98 13.49 -21.35
N ASP A 187 -23.94 13.02 -22.04
CA ASP A 187 -24.05 12.11 -23.18
C ASP A 187 -24.71 10.78 -22.80
N ILE A 188 -24.42 10.27 -21.60
CA ILE A 188 -25.05 9.04 -21.07
C ILE A 188 -26.42 9.28 -20.42
N GLY A 189 -26.97 10.50 -20.52
CA GLY A 189 -28.33 10.83 -20.09
C GLY A 189 -28.53 10.89 -18.58
N LEU A 190 -27.57 11.45 -17.83
CA LEU A 190 -27.75 11.76 -16.42
C LEU A 190 -28.53 13.04 -16.20
N ASP A 191 -29.19 13.15 -15.04
CA ASP A 191 -29.81 14.40 -14.60
C ASP A 191 -28.72 15.40 -14.18
N MET A 192 -28.47 16.38 -15.06
CA MET A 192 -27.41 17.36 -14.85
C MET A 192 -27.70 18.31 -13.68
N GLY A 193 -28.98 18.65 -13.45
CA GLY A 193 -29.36 19.51 -12.32
C GLY A 193 -29.18 18.82 -10.97
N ARG A 194 -29.38 17.51 -10.91
CA ARG A 194 -29.07 16.68 -9.76
C ARG A 194 -27.55 16.49 -9.63
N LEU A 195 -26.85 16.26 -10.75
CA LEU A 195 -25.40 16.07 -10.76
C LEU A 195 -24.65 17.27 -10.15
N ASP A 196 -25.07 18.49 -10.50
CA ASP A 196 -24.49 19.71 -9.93
C ASP A 196 -24.64 19.78 -8.41
N LYS A 197 -25.82 19.41 -7.89
CA LYS A 197 -26.06 19.33 -6.45
C LYS A 197 -25.25 18.22 -5.78
N ASP A 198 -25.21 17.06 -6.39
CA ASP A 198 -24.50 15.88 -5.88
C ASP A 198 -22.97 16.16 -5.81
N MET A 199 -22.39 16.89 -6.76
CA MET A 199 -20.98 17.30 -6.75
C MET A 199 -20.59 18.18 -5.56
N GLU A 200 -21.53 18.97 -5.04
CA GLU A 200 -21.30 19.80 -3.85
C GLU A 200 -21.61 19.07 -2.53
N SER A 201 -22.07 17.83 -2.62
CA SER A 201 -22.41 17.01 -1.45
C SER A 201 -21.16 16.68 -0.62
N PRO A 202 -21.27 16.67 0.74
CA PRO A 202 -20.21 16.16 1.61
C PRO A 202 -19.79 14.72 1.30
N GLU A 203 -20.66 13.93 0.68
CA GLU A 203 -20.40 12.56 0.25
C GLU A 203 -19.25 12.46 -0.77
N VAL A 204 -19.12 13.44 -1.67
CA VAL A 204 -18.02 13.51 -2.63
C VAL A 204 -16.67 13.61 -1.91
N LYS A 205 -16.57 14.55 -0.99
CA LYS A 205 -15.37 14.72 -0.15
C LYS A 205 -15.06 13.45 0.65
N ALA A 206 -16.06 12.92 1.34
CA ALA A 206 -15.90 11.72 2.17
C ALA A 206 -15.49 10.48 1.36
N THR A 207 -15.97 10.34 0.11
CA THR A 207 -15.58 9.25 -0.79
C THR A 207 -14.11 9.34 -1.18
N LEU A 208 -13.65 10.51 -1.59
CA LEU A 208 -12.25 10.72 -1.98
C LEU A 208 -11.30 10.58 -0.77
N GLU A 209 -11.65 11.15 0.38
CA GLU A 209 -10.87 11.01 1.62
C GLU A 209 -10.74 9.54 2.06
N GLU A 210 -11.83 8.74 1.94
CA GLU A 210 -11.77 7.30 2.21
C GLU A 210 -10.78 6.60 1.28
N SER A 211 -10.82 6.89 -0.03
CA SER A 211 -9.91 6.30 -1.01
C SER A 211 -8.45 6.67 -0.74
N PHE A 212 -8.16 7.94 -0.45
CA PHE A 212 -6.81 8.39 -0.12
C PHE A 212 -6.29 7.75 1.18
N LYS A 213 -7.12 7.66 2.22
CA LYS A 213 -6.76 7.00 3.47
C LYS A 213 -6.44 5.52 3.27
N LEU A 214 -7.23 4.82 2.44
CA LEU A 214 -6.97 3.42 2.10
C LEU A 214 -5.67 3.28 1.31
N ALA A 215 -5.45 4.13 0.31
CA ALA A 215 -4.23 4.12 -0.49
C ALA A 215 -2.98 4.36 0.36
N GLU A 216 -3.01 5.32 1.28
CA GLU A 216 -1.93 5.58 2.24
C GLU A 216 -1.66 4.37 3.15
N ALA A 217 -2.71 3.78 3.73
CA ALA A 217 -2.59 2.63 4.63
C ALA A 217 -2.02 1.39 3.92
N LEU A 218 -2.31 1.24 2.62
CA LEU A 218 -1.82 0.16 1.77
C LEU A 218 -0.47 0.47 1.10
N GLY A 219 0.09 1.68 1.30
CA GLY A 219 1.34 2.10 0.67
C GLY A 219 1.23 2.26 -0.85
N LEU A 220 0.05 2.56 -1.40
CA LEU A 220 -0.13 2.76 -2.83
C LEU A 220 0.48 4.10 -3.24
N ASN A 221 1.37 4.08 -4.22
CA ASN A 221 2.11 5.24 -4.71
C ASN A 221 1.81 5.60 -6.16
N GLY A 222 0.81 4.96 -6.78
CA GLY A 222 0.42 5.20 -8.17
C GLY A 222 -0.82 4.43 -8.59
N THR A 223 -1.21 4.64 -9.84
CA THR A 223 -2.37 4.00 -10.46
C THR A 223 -2.00 3.32 -11.79
N PRO A 224 -2.65 2.23 -12.18
CA PRO A 224 -3.61 1.49 -11.36
C PRO A 224 -2.93 0.76 -10.20
N SER A 225 -3.65 0.54 -9.11
CA SER A 225 -3.24 -0.34 -8.02
C SER A 225 -4.43 -1.20 -7.59
N TYR A 226 -4.16 -2.42 -7.14
CA TYR A 226 -5.22 -3.39 -6.89
C TYR A 226 -5.12 -4.02 -5.52
N VAL A 227 -6.28 -4.42 -4.97
CA VAL A 227 -6.35 -5.34 -3.83
C VAL A 227 -7.21 -6.53 -4.26
N ILE A 228 -6.62 -7.74 -4.21
CA ILE A 228 -7.26 -9.00 -4.61
C ILE A 228 -7.05 -10.03 -3.50
N GLY A 229 -8.10 -10.35 -2.75
CA GLY A 229 -7.94 -11.09 -1.50
C GLY A 229 -7.08 -10.29 -0.52
N ASP A 230 -5.98 -10.87 -0.07
CA ASP A 230 -5.01 -10.23 0.84
C ASP A 230 -3.82 -9.60 0.10
N ASP A 231 -3.77 -9.74 -1.23
CA ASP A 231 -2.66 -9.24 -2.04
C ASP A 231 -2.89 -7.80 -2.48
N VAL A 232 -1.83 -6.99 -2.35
CA VAL A 232 -1.73 -5.65 -2.94
C VAL A 232 -0.83 -5.73 -4.17
N VAL A 233 -1.33 -5.24 -5.30
CA VAL A 233 -0.62 -5.23 -6.58
C VAL A 233 -0.51 -3.79 -7.08
N ILE A 234 0.69 -3.32 -7.35
CA ILE A 234 0.96 -1.95 -7.81
C ILE A 234 1.33 -1.96 -9.28
N GLY A 235 0.66 -1.11 -10.06
CA GLY A 235 0.91 -0.93 -11.49
C GLY A 235 0.09 -1.83 -12.40
N ALA A 236 0.15 -1.56 -13.70
CA ALA A 236 -0.54 -2.31 -14.75
C ALA A 236 0.23 -3.60 -15.08
N VAL A 237 -0.06 -4.67 -14.34
CA VAL A 237 0.64 -5.96 -14.45
C VAL A 237 0.12 -6.85 -15.58
N GLY A 238 -1.01 -6.47 -16.23
CA GLY A 238 -1.63 -7.18 -17.34
C GLY A 238 -2.58 -8.30 -16.93
N LEU A 239 -3.40 -8.71 -17.90
CA LEU A 239 -4.53 -9.64 -17.70
C LEU A 239 -4.12 -10.96 -17.04
N ASP A 240 -3.05 -11.59 -17.53
CA ASP A 240 -2.64 -12.91 -17.05
C ASP A 240 -2.25 -12.88 -15.57
N ALA A 241 -1.44 -11.89 -15.17
CA ALA A 241 -1.06 -11.74 -13.77
C ALA A 241 -2.27 -11.43 -12.86
N LEU A 242 -3.19 -10.58 -13.32
CA LEU A 242 -4.44 -10.31 -12.58
C LEU A 242 -5.31 -11.55 -12.44
N LYS A 243 -5.43 -12.36 -13.50
CA LYS A 243 -6.15 -13.62 -13.49
C LYS A 243 -5.54 -14.63 -12.52
N GLU A 244 -4.21 -14.75 -12.51
CA GLU A 244 -3.51 -15.60 -11.53
C GLU A 244 -3.79 -15.16 -10.09
N LYS A 245 -3.78 -13.86 -9.81
CA LYS A 245 -4.11 -13.32 -8.48
C LYS A 245 -5.56 -13.61 -8.07
N VAL A 246 -6.51 -13.45 -8.99
CA VAL A 246 -7.92 -13.82 -8.76
C VAL A 246 -8.07 -15.31 -8.46
N ASN A 247 -7.41 -16.18 -9.23
CA ASN A 247 -7.44 -17.62 -9.01
C ASN A 247 -6.78 -17.99 -7.68
N THR A 248 -5.60 -17.45 -7.38
CA THR A 248 -4.89 -17.68 -6.11
C THR A 248 -5.76 -17.27 -4.92
N SER A 249 -6.42 -16.12 -4.99
CA SER A 249 -7.37 -15.70 -3.96
C SER A 249 -8.57 -16.65 -3.82
N ARG A 250 -9.01 -17.28 -4.93
CA ARG A 250 -10.17 -18.15 -4.98
C ARG A 250 -9.89 -19.57 -4.47
N CYS A 251 -8.81 -20.19 -4.89
CA CYS A 251 -8.53 -21.60 -4.69
C CYS A 251 -7.09 -21.91 -4.24
N GLY A 252 -6.27 -20.89 -3.97
CA GLY A 252 -4.88 -21.08 -3.55
C GLY A 252 -3.90 -21.49 -4.66
N LYS A 253 -4.34 -21.45 -5.94
CA LYS A 253 -3.52 -21.85 -7.11
C LYS A 253 -3.61 -20.81 -8.21
N PRO A 254 -2.58 -20.67 -9.07
CA PRO A 254 -2.59 -19.74 -10.21
C PRO A 254 -3.69 -20.01 -11.25
N SER A 255 -4.20 -21.23 -11.27
CA SER A 255 -5.32 -21.66 -12.12
C SER A 255 -6.29 -22.53 -11.33
N CYS A 256 -7.57 -22.27 -11.49
CA CYS A 256 -8.64 -23.06 -10.88
C CYS A 256 -9.44 -23.85 -11.96
#